data_5338f2dd7a87854f09512b6436c745e0
#
_entry.id   5338f2dd7a87854f09512b6436c745e0
#
_cell.length_a   1.000
_cell.length_b   1.000
_cell.length_c   1.000
_cell.angle_alpha   90.00
_cell.angle_beta   90.00
_cell.angle_gamma   90.00
#
_symmetry.space_group_name_H-M   'P 1'
#
loop_
_entity.id
_entity.type
_entity.pdbx_description
1 polymer ?
#
loop_
_entity_poly.entity_id
_entity_poly.type
_entity_poly.pdbx_seq_one_letter_code
_entity_poly.pdbx_strand_id
1 'polypeptide(L)'
;MIKDIAIAPDGTFRDTIRAITDNHAYYLFENPALLVPLYLDKGTQIEFTLNQDLSKVTLSGTQADQTQYFIERELFVNDKIFRSDGALFKQEPQTFKESLKKFFAELETKLKSYNFDEDFVKNQQKWIQYKYIGALMDYPSSHESFSAKQPSLPQDFFAERDQVDFDNAKEYETDEAYRDLVQGKYYSQLSDASDPEQVGNFIKLVSALKSENIRADFAKELATLILPGNTKNKEVLDFVVANVKDEKVAKEAQETYDKITRLAVGAPSPVFTGYENINGGTSSLSDFKGKLVYVDVWATWCRPCLAEIPALKALHDKLKGKNIEFVSISIDEDKEAWRKAVKEKQLKGVQLIADKAFDSQFIRDYAINQIPTFLIIDKQGHIVNPNAPRPSDPDIEKILTDKK
;
A
#
# COMPACT_ATOMS: atom_id res chain seq x y z
N MET A 1 -2.84 -14.12 6.39
CA MET A 1 -1.98 -15.32 6.57
C MET A 1 -2.84 -16.46 7.10
N ILE A 2 -2.82 -17.64 6.46
CA ILE A 2 -3.62 -18.79 6.90
C ILE A 2 -2.94 -19.48 8.08
N LYS A 3 -1.63 -19.67 7.99
CA LYS A 3 -0.87 -20.44 8.98
C LYS A 3 0.64 -20.31 8.75
N ASP A 4 1.41 -20.24 9.83
CA ASP A 4 2.87 -20.40 9.78
C ASP A 4 3.25 -21.88 9.77
N ILE A 5 4.25 -22.24 8.96
CA ILE A 5 4.75 -23.59 8.85
C ILE A 5 6.23 -23.65 9.25
N ALA A 6 6.51 -24.43 10.27
CA ALA A 6 7.90 -24.62 10.70
C ALA A 6 8.67 -25.49 9.71
N ILE A 7 9.82 -25.00 9.27
CA ILE A 7 10.77 -25.74 8.43
C ILE A 7 11.82 -26.37 9.35
N ALA A 8 12.06 -27.67 9.20
CA ALA A 8 13.09 -28.38 9.94
C ALA A 8 14.51 -27.95 9.52
N PRO A 9 15.56 -28.18 10.34
CA PRO A 9 16.93 -27.78 10.02
C PRO A 9 17.49 -28.40 8.71
N ASP A 10 16.93 -29.51 8.26
CA ASP A 10 17.28 -30.17 6.99
C ASP A 10 16.51 -29.58 5.78
N GLY A 11 15.68 -28.53 6.01
CA GLY A 11 14.88 -27.87 4.97
C GLY A 11 13.56 -28.56 4.68
N THR A 12 13.19 -29.64 5.38
CA THR A 12 11.92 -30.33 5.18
C THR A 12 10.80 -29.73 6.01
N PHE A 13 9.57 -29.87 5.52
CA PHE A 13 8.37 -29.52 6.27
C PHE A 13 7.19 -30.42 5.87
N ARG A 14 6.21 -30.54 6.75
CA ARG A 14 4.94 -31.21 6.47
C ARG A 14 3.83 -30.53 7.23
N ASP A 15 2.74 -30.22 6.53
CA ASP A 15 1.60 -29.60 7.18
C ASP A 15 0.27 -29.99 6.54
N THR A 16 -0.83 -29.61 7.18
CA THR A 16 -2.20 -29.79 6.70
C THR A 16 -2.93 -28.46 6.80
N ILE A 17 -3.38 -27.94 5.65
CA ILE A 17 -4.21 -26.74 5.58
C ILE A 17 -5.67 -27.17 5.63
N ARG A 18 -6.47 -26.57 6.54
CA ARG A 18 -7.87 -26.95 6.78
C ARG A 18 -8.88 -25.88 6.36
N ALA A 19 -8.42 -24.67 6.12
CA ALA A 19 -9.24 -23.51 5.78
C ALA A 19 -8.75 -22.91 4.47
N ILE A 20 -9.24 -23.45 3.35
CA ILE A 20 -9.03 -22.88 2.01
C ILE A 20 -10.41 -22.54 1.48
N THR A 21 -10.60 -21.29 1.07
CA THR A 21 -11.83 -20.77 0.48
C THR A 21 -11.79 -20.82 -1.05
N ASP A 22 -10.59 -20.65 -1.60
CA ASP A 22 -10.30 -20.71 -3.02
C ASP A 22 -9.42 -21.93 -3.29
N ASN A 23 -9.48 -22.49 -4.50
CA ASN A 23 -8.72 -23.70 -4.83
C ASN A 23 -7.21 -23.43 -5.01
N HIS A 24 -6.67 -22.37 -4.45
CA HIS A 24 -5.26 -22.06 -4.47
C HIS A 24 -4.78 -21.37 -3.21
N ALA A 25 -3.50 -21.54 -2.91
CA ALA A 25 -2.80 -20.87 -1.83
C ALA A 25 -1.37 -20.54 -2.27
N TYR A 26 -0.72 -19.69 -1.51
CA TYR A 26 0.68 -19.36 -1.74
C TYR A 26 1.51 -19.76 -0.53
N TYR A 27 2.66 -20.35 -0.81
CA TYR A 27 3.74 -20.46 0.16
C TYR A 27 4.61 -19.22 0.09
N LEU A 28 4.78 -18.52 1.20
CA LEU A 28 5.71 -17.42 1.32
C LEU A 28 6.95 -17.86 2.10
N PHE A 29 8.11 -17.77 1.48
CA PHE A 29 9.40 -17.85 2.16
C PHE A 29 9.88 -16.43 2.42
N GLU A 30 10.19 -16.10 3.67
CA GLU A 30 10.60 -14.73 4.02
C GLU A 30 12.07 -14.44 3.66
N ASN A 31 12.91 -15.45 3.61
CA ASN A 31 14.32 -15.25 3.32
C ASN A 31 14.92 -16.40 2.47
N PRO A 32 15.13 -16.22 1.16
CA PRO A 32 14.71 -15.07 0.34
C PRO A 32 13.17 -15.00 0.17
N ALA A 33 12.63 -13.79 -0.05
CA ALA A 33 11.21 -13.65 -0.32
C ALA A 33 10.84 -14.36 -1.63
N LEU A 34 10.05 -15.43 -1.50
CA LEU A 34 9.64 -16.28 -2.61
C LEU A 34 8.18 -16.70 -2.40
N LEU A 35 7.31 -16.34 -3.32
CA LEU A 35 5.93 -16.80 -3.37
C LEU A 35 5.82 -18.01 -4.29
N VAL A 36 5.34 -19.13 -3.74
CA VAL A 36 5.11 -20.37 -4.49
C VAL A 36 3.61 -20.62 -4.60
N PRO A 37 3.01 -20.51 -5.77
CA PRO A 37 1.60 -20.78 -5.96
C PRO A 37 1.34 -22.29 -5.87
N LEU A 38 0.31 -22.67 -5.15
CA LEU A 38 -0.17 -24.04 -5.02
C LEU A 38 -1.64 -24.12 -5.41
N TYR A 39 -2.01 -25.09 -6.24
CA TYR A 39 -3.41 -25.45 -6.44
C TYR A 39 -3.80 -26.47 -5.39
N LEU A 40 -4.76 -26.12 -4.53
CA LEU A 40 -5.20 -26.95 -3.42
C LEU A 40 -6.72 -27.08 -3.45
N ASP A 41 -7.20 -28.31 -3.33
CA ASP A 41 -8.60 -28.64 -3.21
C ASP A 41 -8.80 -29.63 -2.05
N LYS A 42 -10.03 -29.91 -1.67
CA LYS A 42 -10.33 -30.85 -0.60
C LYS A 42 -9.74 -32.22 -0.90
N GLY A 43 -8.83 -32.66 -0.03
CA GLY A 43 -8.16 -33.97 -0.15
C GLY A 43 -6.88 -33.93 -0.98
N THR A 44 -6.42 -32.76 -1.45
CA THR A 44 -5.13 -32.63 -2.12
C THR A 44 -4.00 -33.11 -1.21
N GLN A 45 -3.14 -33.96 -1.75
CA GLN A 45 -1.88 -34.39 -1.16
C GLN A 45 -0.80 -34.08 -2.19
N ILE A 46 0.05 -33.12 -1.90
CA ILE A 46 1.12 -32.68 -2.78
C ILE A 46 2.45 -32.74 -2.04
N GLU A 47 3.44 -33.30 -2.69
CA GLU A 47 4.84 -33.23 -2.29
C GLU A 47 5.60 -32.38 -3.30
N PHE A 48 6.43 -31.48 -2.83
CA PHE A 48 7.23 -30.66 -3.72
C PHE A 48 8.64 -30.40 -3.16
N THR A 49 9.57 -30.33 -4.08
CA THR A 49 10.92 -29.85 -3.82
C THR A 49 11.20 -28.69 -4.79
N LEU A 50 11.75 -27.61 -4.28
CA LEU A 50 12.04 -26.44 -5.08
C LEU A 50 13.39 -25.83 -4.67
N ASN A 51 14.02 -25.13 -5.61
CA ASN A 51 15.12 -24.24 -5.35
C ASN A 51 14.66 -22.79 -5.24
N GLN A 52 15.57 -21.91 -4.81
CA GLN A 52 15.27 -20.52 -4.46
C GLN A 52 14.69 -19.67 -5.60
N ASP A 53 14.94 -20.02 -6.86
CA ASP A 53 14.48 -19.27 -8.04
C ASP A 53 13.33 -19.96 -8.81
N LEU A 54 12.82 -21.08 -8.27
CA LEU A 54 11.81 -21.94 -8.92
C LEU A 54 12.25 -22.53 -10.27
N SER A 55 13.53 -22.46 -10.65
CA SER A 55 14.00 -23.03 -11.90
C SER A 55 14.03 -24.57 -11.88
N LYS A 56 14.00 -25.15 -10.66
CA LYS A 56 13.92 -26.61 -10.45
C LYS A 56 12.82 -26.88 -9.44
N VAL A 57 11.67 -27.30 -9.93
CA VAL A 57 10.56 -27.74 -9.12
C VAL A 57 10.24 -29.17 -9.47
N THR A 58 10.15 -30.04 -8.47
CA THR A 58 9.61 -31.38 -8.64
C THR A 58 8.34 -31.49 -7.83
N LEU A 59 7.29 -31.99 -8.45
CA LEU A 59 5.96 -32.10 -7.87
C LEU A 59 5.48 -33.55 -8.01
N SER A 60 4.80 -34.04 -6.99
CA SER A 60 4.13 -35.35 -7.01
C SER A 60 2.88 -35.31 -6.16
N GLY A 61 1.98 -36.25 -6.39
CA GLY A 61 0.72 -36.35 -5.68
C GLY A 61 -0.48 -35.88 -6.49
N THR A 62 -1.60 -35.68 -5.81
CA THR A 62 -2.84 -35.21 -6.44
C THR A 62 -2.70 -33.74 -6.83
N GLN A 63 -3.14 -33.39 -8.04
CA GLN A 63 -3.14 -32.02 -8.58
C GLN A 63 -1.72 -31.40 -8.71
N ALA A 64 -0.70 -32.25 -8.87
CA ALA A 64 0.65 -31.80 -9.15
C ALA A 64 0.75 -31.01 -10.46
N ASP A 65 0.01 -31.43 -11.49
CA ASP A 65 -0.02 -30.76 -12.79
C ASP A 65 -0.66 -29.35 -12.71
N GLN A 66 -1.72 -29.19 -11.91
CA GLN A 66 -2.34 -27.88 -11.71
C GLN A 66 -1.38 -26.94 -10.98
N THR A 67 -0.69 -27.43 -9.97
CA THR A 67 0.35 -26.66 -9.26
C THR A 67 1.53 -26.32 -10.18
N GLN A 68 1.97 -27.27 -11.00
CA GLN A 68 3.02 -27.02 -12.00
C GLN A 68 2.61 -25.91 -12.97
N TYR A 69 1.38 -26.00 -13.49
CA TYR A 69 0.85 -24.95 -14.37
C TYR A 69 0.78 -23.59 -13.66
N PHE A 70 0.39 -23.53 -12.38
CA PHE A 70 0.36 -22.28 -11.62
C PHE A 70 1.75 -21.66 -11.49
N ILE A 71 2.76 -22.45 -11.15
CA ILE A 71 4.14 -21.98 -11.08
C ILE A 71 4.60 -21.44 -12.44
N GLU A 72 4.36 -22.19 -13.49
CA GLU A 72 4.76 -21.81 -14.85
C GLU A 72 4.05 -20.56 -15.36
N ARG A 73 2.75 -20.39 -15.08
CA ARG A 73 2.01 -19.19 -15.49
C ARG A 73 2.49 -17.96 -14.72
N GLU A 74 2.77 -18.06 -13.41
CA GLU A 74 3.28 -16.95 -12.62
C GLU A 74 4.69 -16.54 -13.08
N LEU A 75 5.57 -17.50 -13.30
CA LEU A 75 6.89 -17.23 -13.86
C LEU A 75 6.80 -16.57 -15.24
N PHE A 76 5.90 -17.06 -16.10
CA PHE A 76 5.68 -16.50 -17.44
C PHE A 76 5.20 -15.04 -17.36
N VAL A 77 4.18 -14.77 -16.56
CA VAL A 77 3.62 -13.41 -16.41
C VAL A 77 4.66 -12.47 -15.81
N ASN A 78 5.36 -12.91 -14.75
CA ASN A 78 6.41 -12.11 -14.13
C ASN A 78 7.55 -11.77 -15.10
N ASP A 79 8.01 -12.76 -15.89
CA ASP A 79 9.10 -12.55 -16.85
C ASP A 79 8.67 -11.58 -17.99
N LYS A 80 7.49 -11.82 -18.57
CA LYS A 80 7.03 -11.07 -19.74
C LYS A 80 6.49 -9.68 -19.44
N ILE A 81 5.84 -9.51 -18.29
CA ILE A 81 5.15 -8.26 -17.95
C ILE A 81 5.98 -7.43 -16.98
N PHE A 82 6.49 -8.02 -15.89
CA PHE A 82 7.08 -7.24 -14.79
C PHE A 82 8.62 -7.16 -14.80
N ARG A 83 9.33 -8.18 -15.29
CA ARG A 83 10.81 -8.23 -15.24
C ARG A 83 11.52 -7.68 -16.49
N SER A 84 10.79 -7.28 -17.50
CA SER A 84 11.34 -6.84 -18.80
C SER A 84 11.85 -5.38 -18.82
N ASP A 85 12.21 -4.79 -17.68
CA ASP A 85 12.59 -3.35 -17.56
C ASP A 85 11.58 -2.41 -18.22
N GLY A 86 10.31 -2.78 -18.20
CA GLY A 86 9.23 -2.04 -18.82
C GLY A 86 9.23 -2.08 -20.35
N ALA A 87 10.00 -2.98 -20.97
CA ALA A 87 10.12 -3.04 -22.44
C ALA A 87 8.77 -3.19 -23.14
N LEU A 88 7.84 -3.97 -22.56
CA LEU A 88 6.48 -4.10 -23.06
C LEU A 88 5.74 -2.77 -23.00
N PHE A 89 5.77 -2.11 -21.86
CA PHE A 89 5.06 -0.84 -21.62
C PHE A 89 5.68 0.38 -22.33
N LYS A 90 6.93 0.30 -22.78
CA LYS A 90 7.56 1.35 -23.62
C LYS A 90 7.06 1.36 -25.06
N GLN A 91 6.39 0.30 -25.50
CA GLN A 91 5.85 0.22 -26.86
C GLN A 91 4.69 1.20 -27.06
N GLU A 92 4.48 1.64 -28.30
CA GLU A 92 3.29 2.41 -28.68
C GLU A 92 2.01 1.58 -28.49
N PRO A 93 0.84 2.21 -28.25
CA PRO A 93 -0.39 1.53 -27.82
C PRO A 93 -0.79 0.32 -28.68
N GLN A 94 -0.72 0.44 -30.01
CA GLN A 94 -1.10 -0.63 -30.92
C GLN A 94 -0.12 -1.81 -30.82
N THR A 95 1.17 -1.53 -30.84
CA THR A 95 2.23 -2.55 -30.73
C THR A 95 2.20 -3.24 -29.38
N PHE A 96 1.96 -2.48 -28.31
CA PHE A 96 1.73 -3.02 -26.97
C PHE A 96 0.59 -4.04 -26.97
N LYS A 97 -0.59 -3.66 -27.50
CA LYS A 97 -1.78 -4.50 -27.52
C LYS A 97 -1.55 -5.80 -28.32
N GLU A 98 -0.84 -5.72 -29.43
CA GLU A 98 -0.46 -6.88 -30.26
C GLU A 98 0.52 -7.81 -29.53
N SER A 99 1.55 -7.26 -28.91
CA SER A 99 2.52 -7.99 -28.09
C SER A 99 1.84 -8.67 -26.91
N LEU A 100 0.96 -7.95 -26.21
CA LEU A 100 0.21 -8.47 -25.08
C LEU A 100 -0.70 -9.63 -25.50
N LYS A 101 -1.46 -9.51 -26.62
CA LYS A 101 -2.27 -10.59 -27.18
C LYS A 101 -1.43 -11.82 -27.48
N LYS A 102 -0.25 -11.64 -28.06
CA LYS A 102 0.65 -12.75 -28.34
C LYS A 102 1.10 -13.47 -27.08
N PHE A 103 1.49 -12.73 -26.02
CA PHE A 103 1.91 -13.33 -24.76
C PHE A 103 0.79 -14.16 -24.12
N PHE A 104 -0.41 -13.64 -24.07
CA PHE A 104 -1.53 -14.39 -23.49
C PHE A 104 -1.99 -15.56 -24.34
N ALA A 105 -1.83 -15.51 -25.68
CA ALA A 105 -2.06 -16.65 -26.56
C ALA A 105 -1.01 -17.78 -26.35
N GLU A 106 0.24 -17.43 -26.03
CA GLU A 106 1.26 -18.42 -25.63
C GLU A 106 0.85 -19.12 -24.32
N LEU A 107 0.31 -18.37 -23.35
CA LEU A 107 -0.16 -18.94 -22.09
C LEU A 107 -1.41 -19.84 -22.28
N GLU A 108 -2.34 -19.45 -23.16
CA GLU A 108 -3.46 -20.33 -23.55
C GLU A 108 -2.99 -21.62 -24.24
N THR A 109 -1.97 -21.53 -25.06
CA THR A 109 -1.38 -22.72 -25.71
C THR A 109 -0.76 -23.65 -24.67
N LYS A 110 -0.11 -23.08 -23.67
CA LYS A 110 0.45 -23.83 -22.55
C LYS A 110 -0.66 -24.49 -21.71
N LEU A 111 -1.73 -23.79 -21.39
CA LEU A 111 -2.91 -24.37 -20.72
C LEU A 111 -3.46 -25.60 -21.45
N LYS A 112 -3.58 -25.51 -22.78
CA LYS A 112 -4.07 -26.60 -23.63
C LYS A 112 -3.10 -27.77 -23.78
N SER A 113 -1.83 -27.62 -23.41
CA SER A 113 -0.86 -28.71 -23.43
C SER A 113 -1.01 -29.71 -22.27
N TYR A 114 -1.75 -29.33 -21.24
CA TYR A 114 -2.13 -30.18 -20.13
C TYR A 114 -3.48 -30.87 -20.37
N ASN A 115 -3.69 -32.00 -19.73
CA ASN A 115 -4.96 -32.72 -19.78
C ASN A 115 -5.82 -32.40 -18.56
N PHE A 116 -6.22 -31.13 -18.43
CA PHE A 116 -7.08 -30.70 -17.32
C PHE A 116 -8.56 -30.91 -17.62
N ASP A 117 -9.38 -30.95 -16.54
CA ASP A 117 -10.83 -30.96 -16.70
C ASP A 117 -11.35 -29.61 -17.24
N GLU A 118 -12.57 -29.64 -17.77
CA GLU A 118 -13.18 -28.48 -18.43
C GLU A 118 -13.37 -27.29 -17.49
N ASP A 119 -13.68 -27.53 -16.22
CA ASP A 119 -13.96 -26.46 -15.26
C ASP A 119 -12.65 -25.75 -14.88
N PHE A 120 -11.56 -26.49 -14.67
CA PHE A 120 -10.24 -25.91 -14.47
C PHE A 120 -9.83 -25.07 -15.69
N VAL A 121 -9.98 -25.61 -16.91
CA VAL A 121 -9.62 -24.88 -18.13
C VAL A 121 -10.41 -23.58 -18.24
N LYS A 122 -11.73 -23.61 -18.03
CA LYS A 122 -12.58 -22.40 -18.07
C LYS A 122 -12.15 -21.34 -17.05
N ASN A 123 -11.83 -21.78 -15.82
CA ASN A 123 -11.37 -20.87 -14.78
C ASN A 123 -10.02 -20.24 -15.15
N GLN A 124 -9.09 -21.02 -15.70
CA GLN A 124 -7.80 -20.49 -16.15
C GLN A 124 -7.92 -19.55 -17.36
N GLN A 125 -8.85 -19.81 -18.28
CA GLN A 125 -9.14 -18.89 -19.39
C GLN A 125 -9.68 -17.55 -18.90
N LYS A 126 -10.54 -17.54 -17.88
CA LYS A 126 -11.00 -16.31 -17.24
C LYS A 126 -9.84 -15.55 -16.59
N TRP A 127 -9.00 -16.27 -15.80
CA TRP A 127 -7.81 -15.68 -15.21
C TRP A 127 -6.91 -15.02 -16.24
N ILE A 128 -6.65 -15.70 -17.38
CA ILE A 128 -5.88 -15.18 -18.53
C ILE A 128 -6.53 -13.90 -19.08
N GLN A 129 -7.86 -13.91 -19.26
CA GLN A 129 -8.61 -12.76 -19.76
C GLN A 129 -8.50 -11.57 -18.79
N TYR A 130 -8.67 -11.78 -17.48
CA TYR A 130 -8.60 -10.70 -16.51
C TYR A 130 -7.21 -10.12 -16.35
N LYS A 131 -6.17 -10.95 -16.35
CA LYS A 131 -4.78 -10.47 -16.34
C LYS A 131 -4.43 -9.70 -17.63
N TYR A 132 -4.93 -10.11 -18.78
CA TYR A 132 -4.80 -9.35 -20.03
C TYR A 132 -5.46 -7.97 -19.91
N ILE A 133 -6.69 -7.91 -19.40
CA ILE A 133 -7.42 -6.64 -19.24
C ILE A 133 -6.73 -5.75 -18.18
N GLY A 134 -6.25 -6.32 -17.08
CA GLY A 134 -5.46 -5.61 -16.07
C GLY A 134 -4.24 -4.93 -16.69
N ALA A 135 -3.46 -5.67 -17.49
CA ALA A 135 -2.31 -5.09 -18.16
C ALA A 135 -2.67 -3.98 -19.17
N LEU A 136 -3.85 -4.05 -19.83
CA LEU A 136 -4.37 -2.94 -20.64
C LEU A 136 -4.69 -1.71 -19.79
N MET A 137 -5.26 -1.92 -18.61
CA MET A 137 -5.61 -0.83 -17.70
C MET A 137 -4.36 -0.15 -17.10
N ASP A 138 -3.32 -0.92 -16.83
CA ASP A 138 -2.05 -0.42 -16.31
C ASP A 138 -1.19 0.29 -17.37
N TYR A 139 -1.48 0.07 -18.64
CA TYR A 139 -0.64 0.56 -19.73
C TYR A 139 -0.41 2.09 -19.69
N PRO A 140 -1.42 2.97 -19.52
CA PRO A 140 -1.19 4.41 -19.59
C PRO A 140 -0.19 4.93 -18.55
N SER A 141 -0.37 4.54 -17.30
CA SER A 141 0.50 4.95 -16.19
C SER A 141 1.89 4.31 -16.28
N SER A 142 1.95 3.04 -16.66
CA SER A 142 3.22 2.32 -16.86
C SER A 142 3.99 2.89 -18.06
N HIS A 143 3.30 3.17 -19.18
CA HIS A 143 3.93 3.81 -20.34
C HIS A 143 4.53 5.17 -19.97
N GLU A 144 3.78 6.01 -19.28
CA GLU A 144 4.28 7.32 -18.80
C GLU A 144 5.49 7.13 -17.88
N SER A 145 5.42 6.20 -16.93
CA SER A 145 6.50 5.92 -15.98
C SER A 145 7.80 5.46 -16.66
N PHE A 146 7.69 4.58 -17.68
CA PHE A 146 8.85 3.99 -18.34
C PHE A 146 9.37 4.75 -19.55
N SER A 147 8.52 5.58 -20.20
CA SER A 147 8.88 6.35 -21.41
C SER A 147 8.97 7.86 -21.16
N ALA A 148 8.53 8.34 -19.98
CA ALA A 148 8.36 9.76 -19.65
C ALA A 148 7.43 10.51 -20.64
N LYS A 149 6.46 9.79 -21.25
CA LYS A 149 5.49 10.33 -22.20
C LYS A 149 4.11 9.77 -21.92
N GLN A 150 3.10 10.62 -22.02
CA GLN A 150 1.72 10.14 -22.02
C GLN A 150 1.36 9.49 -23.37
N PRO A 151 0.77 8.29 -23.37
CA PRO A 151 0.39 7.64 -24.61
C PRO A 151 -0.85 8.28 -25.25
N SER A 152 -0.87 8.35 -26.57
CA SER A 152 -2.08 8.72 -27.32
C SER A 152 -2.88 7.45 -27.62
N LEU A 153 -3.92 7.19 -26.82
CA LEU A 153 -4.70 5.94 -26.90
C LEU A 153 -5.71 6.01 -28.04
N PRO A 154 -5.81 4.94 -28.88
CA PRO A 154 -6.93 4.76 -29.78
C PRO A 154 -8.28 4.70 -29.04
N GLN A 155 -9.35 5.13 -29.69
CA GLN A 155 -10.69 5.19 -29.08
C GLN A 155 -11.18 3.82 -28.55
N ASP A 156 -10.78 2.75 -29.22
CA ASP A 156 -11.15 1.35 -28.89
C ASP A 156 -10.10 0.62 -28.05
N PHE A 157 -9.12 1.34 -27.52
CA PHE A 157 -8.02 0.71 -26.76
C PHE A 157 -8.53 -0.14 -25.60
N PHE A 158 -9.57 0.30 -24.91
CA PHE A 158 -10.17 -0.37 -23.76
C PHE A 158 -11.45 -1.17 -24.09
N ALA A 159 -11.69 -1.50 -25.37
CA ALA A 159 -12.92 -2.20 -25.79
C ALA A 159 -13.16 -3.51 -25.02
N GLU A 160 -12.11 -4.28 -24.71
CA GLU A 160 -12.22 -5.52 -23.95
C GLU A 160 -12.55 -5.26 -22.47
N ARG A 161 -11.99 -4.22 -21.86
CA ARG A 161 -12.31 -3.79 -20.48
C ARG A 161 -13.77 -3.37 -20.37
N ASP A 162 -14.29 -2.65 -21.35
CA ASP A 162 -15.64 -2.07 -21.32
C ASP A 162 -16.74 -3.14 -21.40
N GLN A 163 -16.39 -4.39 -21.71
CA GLN A 163 -17.30 -5.54 -21.68
C GLN A 163 -17.35 -6.24 -20.31
N VAL A 164 -16.47 -5.89 -19.37
CA VAL A 164 -16.44 -6.52 -18.07
C VAL A 164 -17.50 -5.91 -17.14
N ASP A 165 -18.31 -6.77 -16.53
CA ASP A 165 -19.13 -6.37 -15.40
C ASP A 165 -18.25 -6.30 -14.15
N PHE A 166 -17.96 -5.08 -13.68
CA PHE A 166 -17.12 -4.83 -12.49
C PHE A 166 -17.91 -4.88 -11.17
N ASP A 167 -19.16 -5.31 -11.19
CA ASP A 167 -20.03 -5.42 -10.02
C ASP A 167 -20.63 -6.83 -9.87
N ASN A 168 -19.85 -7.85 -10.19
CA ASN A 168 -20.24 -9.26 -10.09
C ASN A 168 -19.76 -9.86 -8.76
N ALA A 169 -20.65 -9.91 -7.77
CA ALA A 169 -20.37 -10.40 -6.42
C ALA A 169 -19.82 -11.83 -6.39
N LYS A 170 -20.38 -12.73 -7.23
CA LYS A 170 -19.97 -14.13 -7.26
C LYS A 170 -18.55 -14.29 -7.83
N GLU A 171 -18.25 -13.60 -8.89
CA GLU A 171 -16.93 -13.66 -9.53
C GLU A 171 -15.86 -13.06 -8.62
N TYR A 172 -16.19 -11.95 -7.95
CA TYR A 172 -15.32 -11.33 -6.94
C TYR A 172 -14.98 -12.27 -5.78
N GLU A 173 -15.91 -13.12 -5.36
CA GLU A 173 -15.70 -14.10 -4.30
C GLU A 173 -14.80 -15.27 -4.73
N THR A 174 -14.89 -15.71 -5.99
CA THR A 174 -14.31 -16.96 -6.47
C THR A 174 -13.09 -16.80 -7.38
N ASP A 175 -12.80 -15.61 -7.91
CA ASP A 175 -11.72 -15.37 -8.86
C ASP A 175 -10.79 -14.23 -8.40
N GLU A 176 -9.54 -14.58 -8.08
CA GLU A 176 -8.52 -13.63 -7.62
C GLU A 176 -8.19 -12.59 -8.71
N ALA A 177 -8.04 -13.01 -9.96
CA ALA A 177 -7.69 -12.10 -11.03
C ALA A 177 -8.82 -11.10 -11.32
N TYR A 178 -10.07 -11.51 -11.12
CA TYR A 178 -11.22 -10.60 -11.17
C TYR A 178 -11.21 -9.61 -9.98
N ARG A 179 -10.90 -10.08 -8.77
CA ARG A 179 -10.71 -9.18 -7.61
C ARG A 179 -9.65 -8.12 -7.87
N ASP A 180 -8.46 -8.54 -8.34
CA ASP A 180 -7.37 -7.63 -8.69
C ASP A 180 -7.82 -6.60 -9.74
N LEU A 181 -8.55 -7.05 -10.76
CA LEU A 181 -9.04 -6.22 -11.84
C LEU A 181 -10.05 -5.17 -11.34
N VAL A 182 -10.99 -5.57 -10.48
CA VAL A 182 -11.96 -4.67 -9.85
C VAL A 182 -11.23 -3.66 -8.97
N GLN A 183 -10.34 -4.12 -8.09
CA GLN A 183 -9.55 -3.25 -7.23
C GLN A 183 -8.71 -2.27 -8.04
N GLY A 184 -7.99 -2.73 -9.05
CA GLY A 184 -7.19 -1.87 -9.94
C GLY A 184 -8.02 -0.78 -10.62
N LYS A 185 -9.23 -1.12 -11.13
CA LYS A 185 -10.15 -0.14 -11.72
C LYS A 185 -10.54 0.97 -10.76
N TYR A 186 -10.91 0.60 -9.54
CA TYR A 186 -11.43 1.58 -8.57
C TYR A 186 -10.28 2.36 -7.93
N TYR A 187 -9.19 1.72 -7.50
CA TYR A 187 -8.05 2.41 -6.89
C TYR A 187 -7.29 3.32 -7.86
N SER A 188 -7.34 3.09 -9.18
CA SER A 188 -6.81 4.05 -10.15
C SER A 188 -7.49 5.42 -10.11
N GLN A 189 -8.68 5.50 -9.49
CA GLN A 189 -9.42 6.76 -9.28
C GLN A 189 -9.06 7.45 -7.95
N LEU A 190 -8.17 6.86 -7.16
CA LEU A 190 -7.69 7.39 -5.88
C LEU A 190 -6.15 7.49 -5.94
N SER A 191 -5.66 8.39 -6.77
CA SER A 191 -4.20 8.56 -6.97
C SER A 191 -3.52 9.24 -5.77
N ASP A 192 -4.26 10.04 -5.01
CA ASP A 192 -3.80 10.68 -3.78
C ASP A 192 -4.83 10.50 -2.66
N ALA A 193 -4.56 9.53 -1.79
CA ALA A 193 -5.39 9.26 -0.61
C ALA A 193 -5.31 10.35 0.48
N SER A 194 -4.40 11.31 0.34
CA SER A 194 -4.32 12.49 1.22
C SER A 194 -5.21 13.65 0.74
N ASP A 195 -5.72 13.59 -0.50
CA ASP A 195 -6.65 14.57 -1.05
C ASP A 195 -8.10 14.23 -0.65
N PRO A 196 -8.74 15.03 0.23
CA PRO A 196 -10.10 14.75 0.67
C PRO A 196 -11.13 14.73 -0.46
N GLU A 197 -10.92 15.49 -1.54
CA GLU A 197 -11.83 15.50 -2.67
C GLU A 197 -11.80 14.18 -3.43
N GLN A 198 -10.60 13.64 -3.68
CA GLN A 198 -10.45 12.32 -4.29
C GLN A 198 -11.05 11.22 -3.42
N VAL A 199 -10.83 11.26 -2.10
CA VAL A 199 -11.44 10.33 -1.14
C VAL A 199 -12.96 10.40 -1.22
N GLY A 200 -13.56 11.59 -1.20
CA GLY A 200 -15.02 11.77 -1.32
C GLY A 200 -15.59 11.25 -2.64
N ASN A 201 -14.90 11.48 -3.75
CA ASN A 201 -15.28 10.96 -5.07
C ASN A 201 -15.16 9.44 -5.14
N PHE A 202 -14.12 8.87 -4.56
CA PHE A 202 -13.94 7.42 -4.46
C PHE A 202 -15.07 6.77 -3.65
N ILE A 203 -15.44 7.32 -2.49
CA ILE A 203 -16.58 6.84 -1.69
C ILE A 203 -17.87 6.84 -2.51
N LYS A 204 -18.18 7.91 -3.26
CA LYS A 204 -19.36 7.97 -4.13
C LYS A 204 -19.34 6.87 -5.17
N LEU A 205 -18.17 6.65 -5.78
CA LEU A 205 -17.99 5.66 -6.82
C LEU A 205 -18.24 4.23 -6.30
N VAL A 206 -17.62 3.85 -5.17
CA VAL A 206 -17.79 2.52 -4.58
C VAL A 206 -19.15 2.32 -3.92
N SER A 207 -19.79 3.39 -3.45
CA SER A 207 -21.17 3.34 -2.92
C SER A 207 -22.21 3.01 -3.99
N ALA A 208 -21.92 3.25 -5.26
CA ALA A 208 -22.81 2.92 -6.38
C ALA A 208 -22.80 1.42 -6.73
N LEU A 209 -21.85 0.65 -6.23
CA LEU A 209 -21.79 -0.80 -6.40
C LEU A 209 -22.99 -1.47 -5.69
N LYS A 210 -23.54 -2.50 -6.33
CA LYS A 210 -24.62 -3.32 -5.77
C LYS A 210 -24.09 -4.45 -4.91
N SER A 211 -22.91 -4.96 -5.26
CA SER A 211 -22.27 -6.11 -4.59
C SER A 211 -21.77 -5.74 -3.20
N GLU A 212 -22.38 -6.34 -2.17
CA GLU A 212 -22.03 -6.08 -0.77
C GLU A 212 -20.61 -6.51 -0.40
N ASN A 213 -20.14 -7.65 -0.92
CA ASN A 213 -18.79 -8.15 -0.66
C ASN A 213 -17.72 -7.21 -1.24
N ILE A 214 -17.96 -6.65 -2.43
CA ILE A 214 -17.03 -5.67 -3.04
C ILE A 214 -17.00 -4.39 -2.20
N ARG A 215 -18.18 -3.86 -1.81
CA ARG A 215 -18.24 -2.69 -0.92
C ARG A 215 -17.58 -2.94 0.43
N ALA A 216 -17.74 -4.15 0.98
CA ALA A 216 -17.13 -4.50 2.27
C ALA A 216 -15.60 -4.50 2.22
N ASP A 217 -15.00 -4.98 1.13
CA ASP A 217 -13.54 -4.95 0.96
C ASP A 217 -13.03 -3.50 0.81
N PHE A 218 -13.69 -2.68 -0.02
CA PHE A 218 -13.34 -1.25 -0.09
C PHE A 218 -13.54 -0.53 1.24
N ALA A 219 -14.57 -0.86 2.00
CA ALA A 219 -14.80 -0.27 3.31
C ALA A 219 -13.68 -0.60 4.30
N LYS A 220 -13.18 -1.83 4.28
CA LYS A 220 -12.05 -2.26 5.10
C LYS A 220 -10.78 -1.45 4.81
N GLU A 221 -10.45 -1.26 3.54
CA GLU A 221 -9.30 -0.46 3.14
C GLU A 221 -9.50 1.04 3.44
N LEU A 222 -10.68 1.59 3.16
CA LEU A 222 -11.01 2.99 3.45
C LEU A 222 -10.92 3.33 4.94
N ALA A 223 -11.10 2.36 5.85
CA ALA A 223 -10.93 2.58 7.28
C ALA A 223 -9.54 3.17 7.63
N THR A 224 -8.51 2.84 6.83
CA THR A 224 -7.15 3.35 6.99
C THR A 224 -6.99 4.83 6.63
N LEU A 225 -7.96 5.41 5.91
CA LEU A 225 -7.97 6.81 5.49
C LEU A 225 -8.65 7.75 6.49
N ILE A 226 -9.07 7.24 7.65
CA ILE A 226 -9.50 8.08 8.77
C ILE A 226 -8.24 8.68 9.41
N LEU A 227 -7.89 9.90 8.97
CA LEU A 227 -6.60 10.53 9.27
C LEU A 227 -6.78 11.96 9.80
N PRO A 228 -5.87 12.44 10.67
CA PRO A 228 -5.87 13.84 11.10
C PRO A 228 -5.85 14.79 9.89
N GLY A 229 -6.72 15.79 9.90
CA GLY A 229 -6.82 16.79 8.83
C GLY A 229 -7.62 16.38 7.60
N ASN A 230 -7.99 15.11 7.45
CA ASN A 230 -8.89 14.69 6.38
C ASN A 230 -10.31 15.19 6.68
N THR A 231 -10.82 16.12 5.87
CA THR A 231 -12.15 16.70 6.03
C THR A 231 -13.28 15.73 5.71
N LYS A 232 -12.97 14.57 5.11
CA LYS A 232 -13.93 13.52 4.73
C LYS A 232 -14.01 12.37 5.75
N ASN A 233 -13.33 12.47 6.88
CA ASN A 233 -13.32 11.42 7.90
C ASN A 233 -14.72 10.92 8.30
N LYS A 234 -15.72 11.82 8.38
CA LYS A 234 -17.09 11.41 8.71
C LYS A 234 -17.73 10.59 7.58
N GLU A 235 -17.52 10.99 6.32
CA GLU A 235 -18.03 10.25 5.16
C GLU A 235 -17.36 8.87 5.05
N VAL A 236 -16.04 8.81 5.31
CA VAL A 236 -15.28 7.54 5.38
C VAL A 236 -15.85 6.65 6.47
N LEU A 237 -15.99 7.16 7.69
CA LEU A 237 -16.53 6.39 8.82
C LEU A 237 -17.93 5.85 8.52
N ASP A 238 -18.83 6.70 8.00
CA ASP A 238 -20.20 6.30 7.68
C ASP A 238 -20.21 5.17 6.64
N PHE A 239 -19.37 5.27 5.61
CA PHE A 239 -19.24 4.22 4.62
C PHE A 239 -18.66 2.92 5.21
N VAL A 240 -17.63 3.02 6.05
CA VAL A 240 -17.02 1.86 6.73
C VAL A 240 -18.04 1.15 7.60
N VAL A 241 -18.70 1.87 8.51
CA VAL A 241 -19.67 1.29 9.44
C VAL A 241 -20.88 0.67 8.71
N ALA A 242 -21.30 1.25 7.59
CA ALA A 242 -22.43 0.72 6.81
C ALA A 242 -22.09 -0.53 5.99
N ASN A 243 -20.83 -0.76 5.64
CA ASN A 243 -20.46 -1.79 4.66
C ASN A 243 -19.51 -2.87 5.18
N VAL A 244 -18.64 -2.57 6.17
CA VAL A 244 -17.72 -3.57 6.71
C VAL A 244 -18.46 -4.61 7.53
N LYS A 245 -18.15 -5.90 7.30
CA LYS A 245 -18.77 -7.01 8.04
C LYS A 245 -18.04 -7.35 9.35
N ASP A 246 -16.79 -6.92 9.48
CA ASP A 246 -15.95 -7.15 10.66
C ASP A 246 -16.21 -6.05 11.70
N GLU A 247 -16.92 -6.42 12.78
CA GLU A 247 -17.25 -5.52 13.90
C GLU A 247 -15.99 -4.90 14.53
N LYS A 248 -14.85 -5.60 14.51
CA LYS A 248 -13.59 -5.10 15.03
C LYS A 248 -13.10 -3.91 14.19
N VAL A 249 -13.13 -4.05 12.86
CA VAL A 249 -12.74 -2.95 11.95
C VAL A 249 -13.65 -1.75 12.12
N ALA A 250 -14.97 -1.95 12.21
CA ALA A 250 -15.93 -0.86 12.45
C ALA A 250 -15.65 -0.13 13.77
N LYS A 251 -15.39 -0.88 14.83
CA LYS A 251 -15.08 -0.32 16.15
C LYS A 251 -13.75 0.45 16.15
N GLU A 252 -12.69 -0.11 15.56
CA GLU A 252 -11.39 0.55 15.45
C GLU A 252 -11.48 1.83 14.61
N ALA A 253 -12.26 1.83 13.53
CA ALA A 253 -12.53 3.02 12.72
C ALA A 253 -13.24 4.11 13.54
N GLN A 254 -14.26 3.76 14.32
CA GLN A 254 -14.96 4.68 15.21
C GLN A 254 -14.03 5.27 16.28
N GLU A 255 -13.24 4.42 16.97
CA GLU A 255 -12.28 4.86 17.99
C GLU A 255 -11.22 5.79 17.39
N THR A 256 -10.77 5.51 16.18
CA THR A 256 -9.82 6.37 15.45
C THR A 256 -10.46 7.72 15.14
N TYR A 257 -11.67 7.72 14.59
CA TYR A 257 -12.42 8.95 14.31
C TYR A 257 -12.63 9.81 15.56
N ASP A 258 -13.01 9.19 16.69
CA ASP A 258 -13.20 9.89 17.96
C ASP A 258 -11.89 10.52 18.48
N LYS A 259 -10.76 9.85 18.28
CA LYS A 259 -9.45 10.41 18.62
C LYS A 259 -9.11 11.62 17.76
N ILE A 260 -9.30 11.50 16.43
CA ILE A 260 -8.94 12.59 15.52
C ILE A 260 -9.87 13.79 15.65
N THR A 261 -11.15 13.60 15.95
CA THR A 261 -12.04 14.73 16.21
C THR A 261 -11.64 15.56 17.43
N ARG A 262 -10.89 14.96 18.37
CA ARG A 262 -10.24 15.70 19.47
C ARG A 262 -9.02 16.50 19.02
N LEU A 263 -8.48 16.26 17.82
CA LEU A 263 -7.34 16.96 17.23
C LEU A 263 -7.77 18.18 16.39
N ALA A 264 -8.85 18.84 16.79
CA ALA A 264 -9.34 20.03 16.10
C ALA A 264 -8.28 21.15 16.13
N VAL A 265 -8.24 21.94 15.07
CA VAL A 265 -7.42 23.18 15.04
C VAL A 265 -7.82 24.07 16.22
N GLY A 266 -6.83 24.55 16.95
CA GLY A 266 -7.01 25.35 18.17
C GLY A 266 -7.14 24.54 19.47
N ALA A 267 -7.31 23.20 19.40
CA ALA A 267 -7.27 22.35 20.59
C ALA A 267 -5.83 22.23 21.14
N PRO A 268 -5.65 21.95 22.45
CA PRO A 268 -4.35 21.62 22.99
C PRO A 268 -3.73 20.42 22.27
N SER A 269 -2.49 20.57 21.83
CA SER A 269 -1.74 19.48 21.18
C SER A 269 -1.47 18.34 22.16
N PRO A 270 -1.63 17.07 21.76
CA PRO A 270 -0.94 15.97 22.42
C PRO A 270 0.53 16.29 22.63
N VAL A 271 1.11 15.81 23.72
CA VAL A 271 2.48 16.15 24.10
C VAL A 271 3.41 14.94 24.03
N PHE A 272 4.62 15.14 23.52
CA PHE A 272 5.72 14.21 23.78
C PHE A 272 6.53 14.71 24.99
N THR A 273 7.01 13.77 25.80
CA THR A 273 7.72 14.08 27.02
C THR A 273 8.97 13.21 27.15
N GLY A 274 10.12 13.83 27.32
CA GLY A 274 11.35 13.11 27.61
C GLY A 274 11.90 12.27 26.46
N TYR A 275 11.63 12.63 25.20
CA TYR A 275 12.22 11.94 24.06
C TYR A 275 13.72 12.18 23.98
N GLU A 276 14.49 11.14 23.70
CA GLU A 276 15.95 11.22 23.57
C GLU A 276 16.33 12.18 22.44
N ASN A 277 17.23 13.12 22.74
CA ASN A 277 17.75 14.10 21.81
C ASN A 277 19.12 13.66 21.30
N ILE A 278 19.36 13.78 19.99
CA ILE A 278 20.64 13.43 19.35
C ILE A 278 21.84 14.16 19.97
N ASN A 279 21.63 15.37 20.48
CA ASN A 279 22.65 16.19 21.11
C ASN A 279 22.88 15.86 22.58
N GLY A 280 22.24 14.82 23.10
CA GLY A 280 22.27 14.39 24.48
C GLY A 280 21.10 14.94 25.31
N GLY A 281 20.79 14.21 26.39
CA GLY A 281 19.62 14.50 27.22
C GLY A 281 18.30 14.15 26.54
N THR A 282 17.23 14.78 27.01
CA THR A 282 15.86 14.57 26.49
C THR A 282 15.20 15.89 26.16
N SER A 283 14.19 15.87 25.32
CA SER A 283 13.35 17.03 25.02
C SER A 283 11.86 16.68 25.10
N SER A 284 11.07 17.67 25.46
CA SER A 284 9.61 17.61 25.56
C SER A 284 9.00 18.73 24.73
N LEU A 285 7.73 18.62 24.35
CA LEU A 285 7.05 19.68 23.59
C LEU A 285 7.06 21.02 24.39
N SER A 286 7.01 20.96 25.70
CA SER A 286 7.07 22.14 26.60
C SER A 286 8.34 22.97 26.42
N ASP A 287 9.44 22.40 25.98
CA ASP A 287 10.72 23.08 25.79
C ASP A 287 10.69 24.06 24.62
N PHE A 288 9.72 23.92 23.76
CA PHE A 288 9.51 24.74 22.56
C PHE A 288 8.41 25.80 22.74
N LYS A 289 7.89 25.98 23.98
CA LYS A 289 6.89 27.00 24.27
C LYS A 289 7.36 28.38 23.82
N GLY A 290 6.45 29.15 23.23
CA GLY A 290 6.76 30.47 22.67
C GLY A 290 7.24 30.44 21.21
N LYS A 291 7.42 29.26 20.61
CA LYS A 291 7.79 29.09 19.21
C LYS A 291 6.66 28.37 18.43
N LEU A 292 6.52 28.66 17.15
CA LEU A 292 5.79 27.79 16.25
C LEU A 292 6.60 26.51 16.03
N VAL A 293 6.01 25.34 16.18
CA VAL A 293 6.72 24.06 16.04
C VAL A 293 6.23 23.36 14.78
N TYR A 294 7.14 23.08 13.87
CA TYR A 294 6.91 22.22 12.72
C TYR A 294 7.50 20.85 13.01
N VAL A 295 6.65 19.86 13.18
CA VAL A 295 7.04 18.48 13.53
C VAL A 295 7.07 17.65 12.28
N ASP A 296 8.13 16.85 12.14
CA ASP A 296 8.34 15.82 11.10
C ASP A 296 8.43 14.46 11.79
N VAL A 297 7.48 13.58 11.51
CA VAL A 297 7.50 12.18 12.00
C VAL A 297 8.00 11.28 10.87
N TRP A 298 9.12 10.59 11.12
CA TRP A 298 9.87 9.88 10.09
C TRP A 298 10.54 8.60 10.60
N ALA A 299 11.18 7.82 9.71
CA ALA A 299 12.08 6.73 10.08
C ALA A 299 13.18 6.51 9.03
N THR A 300 14.25 5.85 9.42
CA THR A 300 15.42 5.57 8.54
C THR A 300 15.08 4.64 7.38
N TRP A 301 14.12 3.75 7.54
CA TRP A 301 13.61 2.81 6.54
C TRP A 301 12.49 3.39 5.65
N CYS A 302 12.00 4.59 5.98
CA CYS A 302 10.91 5.24 5.24
C CYS A 302 11.47 5.96 3.99
N ARG A 303 11.37 5.33 2.83
CA ARG A 303 11.85 5.89 1.57
C ARG A 303 11.21 7.25 1.21
N PRO A 304 9.87 7.44 1.34
CA PRO A 304 9.25 8.75 1.10
C PRO A 304 9.73 9.82 2.08
N CYS A 305 9.99 9.47 3.36
CA CYS A 305 10.54 10.42 4.34
C CYS A 305 11.94 10.89 3.93
N LEU A 306 12.78 9.96 3.48
CA LEU A 306 14.13 10.28 3.02
C LEU A 306 14.15 11.19 1.81
N ALA A 307 13.13 11.12 0.96
CA ALA A 307 12.97 12.00 -0.22
C ALA A 307 12.65 13.46 0.17
N GLU A 308 12.02 13.69 1.34
CA GLU A 308 11.70 15.04 1.84
C GLU A 308 12.88 15.74 2.52
N ILE A 309 13.95 15.04 2.88
CA ILE A 309 15.10 15.61 3.61
C ILE A 309 15.72 16.82 2.91
N PRO A 310 15.97 16.84 1.58
CA PRO A 310 16.53 18.00 0.92
C PRO A 310 15.65 19.24 1.05
N ALA A 311 14.34 19.08 0.87
CA ALA A 311 13.36 20.16 0.99
C ALA A 311 13.25 20.66 2.45
N LEU A 312 13.24 19.74 3.44
CA LEU A 312 13.21 20.08 4.87
C LEU A 312 14.46 20.90 5.25
N LYS A 313 15.65 20.53 4.79
CA LYS A 313 16.89 21.27 5.05
C LYS A 313 16.86 22.67 4.43
N ALA A 314 16.36 22.77 3.20
CA ALA A 314 16.23 24.05 2.51
C ALA A 314 15.22 24.97 3.22
N LEU A 315 14.08 24.45 3.63
CA LEU A 315 13.05 25.16 4.37
C LEU A 315 13.57 25.65 5.74
N HIS A 316 14.28 24.78 6.47
CA HIS A 316 14.93 25.14 7.74
C HIS A 316 15.93 26.31 7.55
N ASP A 317 16.79 26.27 6.51
CA ASP A 317 17.77 27.32 6.26
C ASP A 317 17.09 28.64 5.89
N LYS A 318 16.05 28.58 5.06
CA LYS A 318 15.29 29.74 4.62
C LYS A 318 14.56 30.44 5.75
N LEU A 319 14.07 29.68 6.73
CA LEU A 319 13.33 30.18 7.88
C LEU A 319 14.21 30.39 9.14
N LYS A 320 15.53 30.25 8.99
CA LYS A 320 16.47 30.51 10.08
C LYS A 320 16.32 31.91 10.64
N GLY A 321 16.22 32.03 11.96
CA GLY A 321 16.03 33.33 12.64
C GLY A 321 14.56 33.75 12.75
N LYS A 322 13.62 33.01 12.19
CA LYS A 322 12.19 33.14 12.51
C LYS A 322 11.91 32.41 13.83
N ASN A 323 10.82 32.77 14.49
CA ASN A 323 10.40 32.12 15.73
C ASN A 323 9.70 30.79 15.47
N ILE A 324 10.39 29.90 14.75
CA ILE A 324 9.91 28.58 14.31
C ILE A 324 10.94 27.54 14.74
N GLU A 325 10.49 26.46 15.37
CA GLU A 325 11.32 25.30 15.69
C GLU A 325 10.97 24.13 14.77
N PHE A 326 11.98 23.52 14.18
CA PHE A 326 11.86 22.30 13.39
C PHE A 326 12.22 21.11 14.27
N VAL A 327 11.27 20.21 14.49
CA VAL A 327 11.43 19.05 15.37
C VAL A 327 11.16 17.78 14.56
N SER A 328 12.19 17.00 14.31
CA SER A 328 12.04 15.68 13.66
C SER A 328 12.01 14.59 14.70
N ILE A 329 10.94 13.80 14.72
CA ILE A 329 10.72 12.68 15.65
C ILE A 329 10.83 11.38 14.85
N SER A 330 11.90 10.62 15.09
CA SER A 330 12.05 9.29 14.53
C SER A 330 11.21 8.27 15.30
N ILE A 331 10.60 7.36 14.55
CA ILE A 331 9.92 6.17 15.09
C ILE A 331 10.73 4.88 14.83
N ASP A 332 12.04 5.00 14.64
CA ASP A 332 12.92 3.84 14.55
C ASP A 332 12.99 3.11 15.89
N GLU A 333 13.02 1.79 15.86
CA GLU A 333 13.35 0.95 17.01
C GLU A 333 14.86 0.88 17.24
N ASP A 334 15.64 0.94 16.14
CA ASP A 334 17.10 0.94 16.17
C ASP A 334 17.66 2.37 16.33
N LYS A 335 18.03 2.71 17.57
CA LYS A 335 18.62 4.00 17.91
C LYS A 335 19.97 4.26 17.22
N GLU A 336 20.74 3.23 16.95
CA GLU A 336 22.05 3.39 16.30
C GLU A 336 21.86 3.68 14.80
N ALA A 337 20.90 3.02 14.14
CA ALA A 337 20.51 3.35 12.76
C ALA A 337 20.05 4.80 12.66
N TRP A 338 19.20 5.25 13.60
CA TRP A 338 18.76 6.64 13.67
C TRP A 338 19.93 7.62 13.84
N ARG A 339 20.81 7.42 14.84
CA ARG A 339 21.98 8.28 15.08
C ARG A 339 22.89 8.37 13.86
N LYS A 340 23.12 7.24 13.22
CA LYS A 340 23.91 7.15 11.99
C LYS A 340 23.26 7.97 10.85
N ALA A 341 21.96 7.79 10.62
CA ALA A 341 21.24 8.50 9.59
C ALA A 341 21.23 10.01 9.80
N VAL A 342 20.98 10.48 11.05
CA VAL A 342 21.02 11.90 11.40
C VAL A 342 22.38 12.51 11.06
N LYS A 343 23.47 11.83 11.42
CA LYS A 343 24.84 12.29 11.16
C LYS A 343 25.21 12.27 9.68
N GLU A 344 24.97 11.15 9.00
CA GLU A 344 25.36 10.98 7.57
C GLU A 344 24.58 11.92 6.66
N LYS A 345 23.30 12.12 6.95
CA LYS A 345 22.44 13.01 6.14
C LYS A 345 22.51 14.47 6.60
N GLN A 346 23.26 14.74 7.68
CA GLN A 346 23.43 16.10 8.25
C GLN A 346 22.07 16.76 8.48
N LEU A 347 21.16 16.06 9.19
CA LEU A 347 19.84 16.57 9.48
C LEU A 347 19.91 17.81 10.38
N LYS A 348 19.00 18.74 10.14
CA LYS A 348 18.95 20.04 10.83
C LYS A 348 17.77 20.09 11.81
N GLY A 349 17.74 21.12 12.67
CA GLY A 349 16.73 21.26 13.70
C GLY A 349 16.93 20.29 14.85
N VAL A 350 15.91 20.16 15.67
CA VAL A 350 15.90 19.25 16.82
C VAL A 350 15.60 17.84 16.34
N GLN A 351 16.48 16.90 16.64
CA GLN A 351 16.35 15.49 16.24
C GLN A 351 16.09 14.64 17.46
N LEU A 352 14.91 14.02 17.51
CA LEU A 352 14.41 13.21 18.61
C LEU A 352 14.09 11.79 18.12
N ILE A 353 14.11 10.84 19.06
CA ILE A 353 13.58 9.49 18.82
C ILE A 353 12.48 9.17 19.81
N ALA A 354 11.37 8.66 19.32
CA ALA A 354 10.23 8.25 20.12
C ALA A 354 10.60 7.04 21.02
N ASP A 355 10.02 6.97 22.20
CA ASP A 355 10.33 5.95 23.22
C ASP A 355 9.87 4.53 22.85
N LYS A 356 8.82 4.40 22.03
CA LYS A 356 8.18 3.14 21.64
C LYS A 356 7.76 3.11 20.17
N ALA A 357 8.53 3.72 19.29
CA ALA A 357 8.22 3.78 17.86
C ALA A 357 6.74 4.19 17.59
N PHE A 358 5.99 3.44 16.84
CA PHE A 358 4.55 3.69 16.61
C PHE A 358 3.69 3.60 17.89
N ASP A 359 4.13 2.85 18.89
CA ASP A 359 3.42 2.70 20.18
C ASP A 359 3.65 3.82 21.17
N SER A 360 4.45 4.81 20.81
CA SER A 360 4.65 6.01 21.60
C SER A 360 3.34 6.76 21.83
N GLN A 361 3.14 7.30 23.04
CA GLN A 361 1.88 7.95 23.40
C GLN A 361 1.55 9.12 22.48
N PHE A 362 2.52 9.97 22.15
CA PHE A 362 2.33 11.10 21.24
C PHE A 362 1.87 10.64 19.83
N ILE A 363 2.48 9.58 19.31
CA ILE A 363 2.14 9.02 17.99
C ILE A 363 0.71 8.48 18.00
N ARG A 364 0.32 7.76 19.07
CA ARG A 364 -1.04 7.24 19.22
C ARG A 364 -2.08 8.33 19.44
N ASP A 365 -1.76 9.36 20.23
CA ASP A 365 -2.69 10.45 20.51
C ASP A 365 -2.96 11.30 19.28
N TYR A 366 -1.97 11.45 18.38
CA TYR A 366 -2.15 12.05 17.06
C TYR A 366 -2.75 11.10 16.03
N ALA A 367 -3.04 9.84 16.39
CA ALA A 367 -3.52 8.79 15.46
C ALA A 367 -2.61 8.61 14.23
N ILE A 368 -1.29 8.81 14.39
CA ILE A 368 -0.32 8.67 13.31
C ILE A 368 -0.13 7.18 13.03
N ASN A 369 -0.58 6.73 11.87
CA ASN A 369 -0.48 5.35 11.40
C ASN A 369 0.35 5.19 10.12
N GLN A 370 0.85 6.29 9.57
CA GLN A 370 1.72 6.33 8.39
C GLN A 370 2.75 7.45 8.50
N ILE A 371 3.87 7.30 7.81
CA ILE A 371 4.93 8.30 7.68
C ILE A 371 5.31 8.50 6.20
N PRO A 372 5.78 9.71 5.80
CA PRO A 372 5.99 10.89 6.65
C PRO A 372 4.68 11.55 7.06
N THR A 373 4.63 12.07 8.29
CA THR A 373 3.53 12.90 8.79
C THR A 373 4.11 14.20 9.34
N PHE A 374 3.47 15.33 8.99
CA PHE A 374 3.89 16.66 9.42
C PHE A 374 2.80 17.33 10.25
N LEU A 375 3.20 18.07 11.29
CA LEU A 375 2.28 18.76 12.19
C LEU A 375 2.75 20.20 12.39
N ILE A 376 1.81 21.11 12.65
CA ILE A 376 2.11 22.48 13.07
C ILE A 376 1.42 22.74 14.41
N ILE A 377 2.21 23.19 15.39
CA ILE A 377 1.76 23.52 16.75
C ILE A 377 2.13 24.97 17.04
N ASP A 378 1.21 25.74 17.60
CA ASP A 378 1.43 27.15 17.89
C ASP A 378 2.32 27.40 19.12
N LYS A 379 2.59 28.67 19.38
CA LYS A 379 3.42 29.15 20.51
C LYS A 379 2.86 28.81 21.89
N GLN A 380 1.56 28.53 21.97
CA GLN A 380 0.85 28.17 23.19
C GLN A 380 0.77 26.66 23.38
N GLY A 381 1.11 25.88 22.34
CA GLY A 381 1.00 24.43 22.35
C GLY A 381 -0.36 23.93 21.84
N HIS A 382 -1.07 24.73 21.02
CA HIS A 382 -2.31 24.32 20.37
C HIS A 382 -2.05 23.87 18.94
N ILE A 383 -2.91 23.01 18.44
CA ILE A 383 -2.85 22.48 17.07
C ILE A 383 -3.19 23.59 16.07
N VAL A 384 -2.26 23.89 15.18
CA VAL A 384 -2.50 24.75 14.00
C VAL A 384 -2.88 23.89 12.81
N ASN A 385 -2.18 22.79 12.60
CA ASN A 385 -2.49 21.83 11.56
C ASN A 385 -2.04 20.42 11.99
N PRO A 386 -2.97 19.47 12.17
CA PRO A 386 -2.64 18.11 12.57
C PRO A 386 -2.19 17.22 11.40
N ASN A 387 -2.24 17.73 10.15
CA ASN A 387 -1.73 17.09 8.94
C ASN A 387 -1.19 18.17 8.00
N ALA A 388 -0.05 18.73 8.39
CA ALA A 388 0.56 19.84 7.65
C ALA A 388 1.15 19.40 6.32
N PRO A 389 1.23 20.31 5.32
CA PRO A 389 1.90 20.04 4.06
C PRO A 389 3.37 19.65 4.26
N ARG A 390 3.87 18.86 3.31
CA ARG A 390 5.26 18.40 3.28
C ARG A 390 6.24 19.55 3.05
N PRO A 391 7.52 19.38 3.42
CA PRO A 391 8.56 20.39 3.15
C PRO A 391 8.72 20.73 1.66
N SER A 392 8.42 19.79 0.75
CA SER A 392 8.46 20.00 -0.70
C SER A 392 7.24 20.74 -1.26
N ASP A 393 6.20 20.94 -0.46
CA ASP A 393 4.99 21.66 -0.86
C ASP A 393 5.28 23.15 -1.03
N PRO A 394 4.90 23.79 -2.17
CA PRO A 394 5.19 25.19 -2.43
C PRO A 394 4.54 26.17 -1.43
N ASP A 395 3.45 25.76 -0.77
CA ASP A 395 2.71 26.62 0.16
C ASP A 395 3.20 26.54 1.61
N ILE A 396 4.06 25.56 1.96
CA ILE A 396 4.48 25.34 3.36
C ILE A 396 5.18 26.56 3.97
N GLU A 397 6.02 27.25 3.21
CA GLU A 397 6.71 28.46 3.69
C GLU A 397 5.71 29.54 4.10
N LYS A 398 4.74 29.80 3.25
CA LYS A 398 3.66 30.76 3.51
C LYS A 398 2.89 30.39 4.77
N ILE A 399 2.50 29.12 4.88
CA ILE A 399 1.76 28.61 6.06
C ILE A 399 2.55 28.83 7.35
N LEU A 400 3.85 28.54 7.35
CA LEU A 400 4.73 28.71 8.51
C LEU A 400 5.03 30.16 8.86
N THR A 401 4.94 31.09 7.88
CA THR A 401 5.27 32.50 8.07
C THR A 401 4.05 33.40 8.23
N ASP A 402 2.86 32.96 7.77
CA ASP A 402 1.63 33.72 7.98
C ASP A 402 1.39 33.85 9.50
N LYS A 403 1.40 35.09 9.97
CA LYS A 403 1.20 35.42 11.40
C LYS A 403 -0.23 35.03 11.81
N LYS A 404 -0.37 33.95 12.51
CA LYS A 404 -1.50 33.73 13.40
C LYS A 404 -1.08 33.83 14.85
#